data_50d0fdb616a254d2c9dab20eb3f6a45e
#
_entry.id   50d0fdb616a254d2c9dab20eb3f6a45e
#
_cell.length_a   1.000
_cell.length_b   1.000
_cell.length_c   1.000
_cell.angle_alpha   90.00
_cell.angle_beta   90.00
_cell.angle_gamma   90.00
#
_symmetry.space_group_name_H-M   'P 1'
#
loop_
_entity.id
_entity.type
_entity.pdbx_description
1 polymer ?
#
loop_
_entity_poly.entity_id
_entity_poly.type
_entity_poly.pdbx_seq_one_letter_code
_entity_poly.pdbx_strand_id
1 'polypeptide(L)'
;MDGSLISDIREQEIVEQCNIVKEKGIKSIVVNGVFSPIDTVEKQEERAAEIIRRELGENIDIVLSKTVANLGFLERENAAILNASILSFARKTIASFQTPIKELGLSCPVFITQNDGTILSGEAASRLPIRTFSSGPTNSMRGAAFLVGRQENGGAVMVVDVGGTTTDVGLLLANGFPRQQAAYSELSGVRMNFSYPDVKSIGLGGGSLVRKVGERLQVGPESVGYQLPEKALVFGGNVPTATDYVVASSPDVTIGQPENVQGKLQADNVQAFQAETKIMLENIIDKMKTSPDDLPVLLVGGGAVIAPDELKGASKVTKPQWSGVANAIGAAMARVSTVIDTVKSTEKQTQKELLAEICEEAKQKTIEAGASATTVAIVEVEDLPLQYVANKTRFMVRAAGDFDFSRAGDFADLNITKEEDGIETRSSASDAIAAPSSEDAADQVDVTPEVDIMGYKPKVANREWWISETDLDWITIGCYILGTGGGGSPYSTMLRVRGILRSGGSVRVVSPDDLKDDARVGSGGGAGSPTVGIEKLSADE
;
A
#
# COMPACT_ATOMS: atom_id res chain seq x y z
N MET A 1 -8.01 28.93 -5.67
CA MET A 1 -6.77 28.38 -6.25
C MET A 1 -6.49 29.04 -7.59
N ASP A 2 -6.11 30.29 -7.54
CA ASP A 2 -5.77 31.10 -8.73
C ASP A 2 -4.26 31.09 -9.03
N GLY A 3 -3.45 30.42 -8.22
CA GLY A 3 -1.99 30.37 -8.31
C GLY A 3 -1.30 31.51 -7.56
N SER A 4 -2.05 32.38 -6.87
CA SER A 4 -1.44 33.43 -6.06
C SER A 4 -0.74 32.86 -4.84
N LEU A 5 0.40 33.45 -4.50
CA LEU A 5 1.18 33.10 -3.34
C LEU A 5 0.42 33.43 -2.06
N ILE A 6 0.22 32.45 -1.18
CA ILE A 6 -0.40 32.66 0.14
C ILE A 6 0.62 33.32 1.09
N SER A 7 1.83 32.78 1.14
CA SER A 7 2.95 33.28 1.91
C SER A 7 4.25 32.83 1.25
N ASP A 8 5.26 33.70 1.22
CA ASP A 8 6.57 33.32 0.72
C ASP A 8 7.36 32.54 1.76
N ILE A 9 8.36 31.80 1.27
CA ILE A 9 9.29 31.04 2.10
C ILE A 9 10.12 32.05 2.90
N ARG A 10 10.24 31.81 4.21
CA ARG A 10 11.16 32.52 5.07
C ARG A 10 12.45 31.73 5.23
N GLU A 11 13.45 32.10 4.46
CA GLU A 11 14.74 31.39 4.41
C GLU A 11 15.35 31.22 5.80
N GLN A 12 15.25 32.26 6.66
CA GLN A 12 15.78 32.23 8.02
C GLN A 12 15.19 31.08 8.86
N GLU A 13 13.88 30.82 8.74
CA GLU A 13 13.22 29.73 9.46
C GLU A 13 13.73 28.36 8.98
N ILE A 14 13.99 28.20 7.68
CA ILE A 14 14.57 26.95 7.13
C ILE A 14 16.00 26.76 7.68
N VAL A 15 16.82 27.81 7.70
CA VAL A 15 18.18 27.75 8.23
C VAL A 15 18.19 27.36 9.71
N GLU A 16 17.27 27.89 10.51
CA GLU A 16 17.10 27.51 11.92
C GLU A 16 16.77 26.02 12.07
N GLN A 17 15.86 25.49 11.24
CA GLN A 17 15.56 24.05 11.23
C GLN A 17 16.75 23.20 10.78
N CYS A 18 17.53 23.66 9.80
CA CYS A 18 18.76 22.98 9.38
C CYS A 18 19.78 22.84 10.52
N ASN A 19 19.88 23.82 11.43
CA ASN A 19 20.75 23.71 12.60
C ASN A 19 20.28 22.60 13.54
N ILE A 20 18.97 22.47 13.77
CA ILE A 20 18.39 21.40 14.59
C ILE A 20 18.67 20.03 13.96
N VAL A 21 18.53 19.94 12.63
CA VAL A 21 18.82 18.72 11.85
C VAL A 21 20.28 18.29 12.01
N LYS A 22 21.22 19.25 11.94
CA LYS A 22 22.66 19.01 12.19
C LYS A 22 22.91 18.47 13.59
N GLU A 23 22.37 19.16 14.60
CA GLU A 23 22.54 18.77 16.00
C GLU A 23 22.02 17.37 16.30
N LYS A 24 20.89 17.00 15.69
CA LYS A 24 20.27 15.69 15.88
C LYS A 24 20.85 14.59 14.97
N GLY A 25 21.73 14.92 14.04
CA GLY A 25 22.32 13.96 13.11
C GLY A 25 21.30 13.31 12.15
N ILE A 26 20.21 14.02 11.81
CA ILE A 26 19.16 13.53 10.92
C ILE A 26 19.71 13.41 9.51
N LYS A 27 19.39 12.31 8.81
CA LYS A 27 19.91 11.97 7.46
C LYS A 27 18.89 12.15 6.34
N SER A 28 17.60 12.23 6.66
CA SER A 28 16.54 12.38 5.67
C SER A 28 15.55 13.47 6.10
N ILE A 29 15.15 14.30 5.15
CA ILE A 29 14.19 15.39 5.34
C ILE A 29 13.07 15.27 4.32
N VAL A 30 11.84 15.49 4.77
CA VAL A 30 10.69 15.67 3.90
C VAL A 30 10.35 17.15 3.83
N VAL A 31 10.14 17.65 2.63
CA VAL A 31 9.60 19.00 2.38
C VAL A 31 8.18 18.84 1.87
N ASN A 32 7.21 19.38 2.63
CA ASN A 32 5.79 19.29 2.30
C ASN A 32 5.16 20.69 2.25
N GLY A 33 4.78 21.13 1.06
CA GLY A 33 4.19 22.45 0.83
C GLY A 33 2.68 22.38 0.60
N VAL A 34 1.94 23.36 1.10
CA VAL A 34 0.50 23.50 0.82
C VAL A 34 0.30 23.71 -0.68
N PHE A 35 -0.53 22.87 -1.31
CA PHE A 35 -0.77 22.86 -2.75
C PHE A 35 0.46 22.60 -3.63
N SER A 36 1.54 22.04 -3.10
CA SER A 36 2.77 21.81 -3.85
C SER A 36 2.59 20.98 -5.13
N PRO A 37 1.69 19.99 -5.24
CA PRO A 37 1.47 19.26 -6.48
C PRO A 37 0.99 20.12 -7.66
N ILE A 38 0.37 21.26 -7.38
CA ILE A 38 -0.09 22.20 -8.41
C ILE A 38 0.77 23.48 -8.50
N ASP A 39 1.76 23.60 -7.65
CA ASP A 39 2.74 24.70 -7.68
C ASP A 39 3.77 24.44 -8.77
N THR A 40 3.52 25.01 -9.95
CA THR A 40 4.41 24.97 -11.11
C THR A 40 5.20 26.27 -11.34
N VAL A 41 4.82 27.35 -10.64
CA VAL A 41 5.36 28.69 -10.82
C VAL A 41 6.37 29.03 -9.72
N GLU A 42 5.92 29.02 -8.47
CA GLU A 42 6.74 29.43 -7.32
C GLU A 42 7.73 28.36 -6.88
N LYS A 43 7.41 27.09 -7.13
CA LYS A 43 8.25 25.93 -6.83
C LYS A 43 8.79 25.95 -5.40
N GLN A 44 7.89 26.16 -4.43
CA GLN A 44 8.27 26.38 -3.03
C GLN A 44 9.03 25.19 -2.43
N GLU A 45 8.64 23.95 -2.72
CA GLU A 45 9.36 22.77 -2.23
C GLU A 45 10.79 22.70 -2.80
N GLU A 46 10.97 22.99 -4.08
CA GLU A 46 12.30 23.00 -4.72
C GLU A 46 13.18 24.10 -4.15
N ARG A 47 12.63 25.32 -3.99
CA ARG A 47 13.37 26.44 -3.38
C ARG A 47 13.79 26.12 -1.95
N ALA A 48 12.90 25.51 -1.17
CA ALA A 48 13.23 25.04 0.19
C ALA A 48 14.34 23.99 0.16
N ALA A 49 14.26 23.02 -0.75
CA ALA A 49 15.28 21.99 -0.91
C ALA A 49 16.65 22.57 -1.32
N GLU A 50 16.69 23.61 -2.16
CA GLU A 50 17.94 24.31 -2.51
C GLU A 50 18.58 24.96 -1.29
N ILE A 51 17.79 25.62 -0.43
CA ILE A 51 18.27 26.20 0.82
C ILE A 51 18.81 25.09 1.74
N ILE A 52 18.07 23.99 1.91
CA ILE A 52 18.47 22.87 2.74
C ILE A 52 19.78 22.25 2.24
N ARG A 53 19.94 22.03 0.93
CA ARG A 53 21.20 21.52 0.36
C ARG A 53 22.37 22.45 0.59
N ARG A 54 22.16 23.75 0.43
CA ARG A 54 23.20 24.74 0.70
C ARG A 54 23.68 24.70 2.15
N GLU A 55 22.76 24.51 3.11
CA GLU A 55 23.07 24.50 4.55
C GLU A 55 23.61 23.16 5.05
N LEU A 56 23.11 22.03 4.54
CA LEU A 56 23.41 20.69 5.06
C LEU A 56 24.37 19.89 4.15
N GLY A 57 24.60 20.33 2.91
CA GLY A 57 25.43 19.63 1.91
C GLY A 57 24.65 18.53 1.17
N GLU A 58 25.37 17.80 0.30
CA GLU A 58 24.77 16.81 -0.60
C GLU A 58 24.48 15.44 0.06
N ASN A 59 25.00 15.20 1.24
CA ASN A 59 24.89 13.90 1.93
C ASN A 59 23.57 13.72 2.69
N ILE A 60 22.61 14.62 2.51
CA ILE A 60 21.29 14.51 3.10
C ILE A 60 20.24 14.15 2.07
N ASP A 61 19.37 13.21 2.42
CA ASP A 61 18.23 12.87 1.59
C ASP A 61 17.12 13.91 1.75
N ILE A 62 16.70 14.51 0.64
CA ILE A 62 15.60 15.46 0.61
C ILE A 62 14.49 14.90 -0.27
N VAL A 63 13.35 14.61 0.34
CA VAL A 63 12.17 14.11 -0.37
C VAL A 63 11.16 15.25 -0.51
N LEU A 64 10.87 15.65 -1.73
CA LEU A 64 9.80 16.58 -2.04
C LEU A 64 8.46 15.83 -2.07
N SER A 65 7.50 16.23 -1.26
CA SER A 65 6.24 15.51 -1.10
C SER A 65 5.48 15.34 -2.43
N LYS A 66 5.51 16.33 -3.28
CA LYS A 66 4.86 16.33 -4.60
C LYS A 66 5.43 15.31 -5.60
N THR A 67 6.64 14.79 -5.37
CA THR A 67 7.21 13.72 -6.20
C THR A 67 6.69 12.35 -5.80
N VAL A 68 6.18 12.22 -4.59
CA VAL A 68 5.70 10.97 -4.00
C VAL A 68 4.20 10.81 -4.23
N ALA A 69 3.43 11.85 -3.94
CA ALA A 69 1.97 11.80 -3.93
C ALA A 69 1.33 13.13 -4.39
N ASN A 70 0.02 13.12 -4.57
CA ASN A 70 -0.76 14.26 -5.09
C ASN A 70 -1.50 15.03 -3.97
N LEU A 71 -2.58 15.75 -4.33
CA LEU A 71 -3.38 16.56 -3.40
C LEU A 71 -3.87 15.74 -2.19
N GLY A 72 -3.81 16.36 -1.02
CA GLY A 72 -4.07 15.79 0.30
C GLY A 72 -2.85 15.97 1.19
N PHE A 73 -2.80 17.09 1.95
CA PHE A 73 -1.61 17.54 2.67
C PHE A 73 -1.06 16.48 3.64
N LEU A 74 -1.93 15.93 4.51
CA LEU A 74 -1.51 14.92 5.51
C LEU A 74 -1.18 13.59 4.85
N GLU A 75 -1.99 13.13 3.92
CA GLU A 75 -1.78 11.87 3.23
C GLU A 75 -0.51 11.90 2.37
N ARG A 76 -0.20 13.04 1.76
CA ARG A 76 1.04 13.26 1.00
C ARG A 76 2.26 13.36 1.92
N GLU A 77 2.13 14.05 3.05
CA GLU A 77 3.19 14.09 4.06
C GLU A 77 3.53 12.69 4.56
N ASN A 78 2.53 11.92 4.95
CA ASN A 78 2.71 10.54 5.42
C ASN A 78 3.39 9.67 4.36
N ALA A 79 2.95 9.75 3.10
CA ALA A 79 3.57 9.04 1.99
C ALA A 79 5.05 9.42 1.79
N ALA A 80 5.35 10.72 1.88
CA ALA A 80 6.71 11.21 1.73
C ALA A 80 7.62 10.81 2.91
N ILE A 81 7.10 10.82 4.14
CA ILE A 81 7.80 10.35 5.33
C ILE A 81 8.09 8.84 5.22
N LEU A 82 7.11 8.04 4.82
CA LEU A 82 7.32 6.61 4.60
C LEU A 82 8.38 6.37 3.51
N ASN A 83 8.32 7.09 2.39
CA ASN A 83 9.33 7.01 1.35
C ASN A 83 10.74 7.33 1.89
N ALA A 84 10.86 8.43 2.64
CA ALA A 84 12.14 8.86 3.24
C ALA A 84 12.70 7.82 4.22
N SER A 85 11.84 7.20 5.02
CA SER A 85 12.24 6.21 6.04
C SER A 85 12.83 4.93 5.46
N ILE A 86 12.43 4.56 4.24
CA ILE A 86 12.86 3.31 3.59
C ILE A 86 13.96 3.53 2.52
N LEU A 87 14.39 4.76 2.24
CA LEU A 87 15.38 5.06 1.19
C LEU A 87 16.70 4.29 1.36
N SER A 88 17.31 4.36 2.53
CA SER A 88 18.60 3.69 2.80
C SER A 88 18.49 2.19 2.63
N PHE A 89 17.43 1.58 3.19
CA PHE A 89 17.16 0.15 3.04
C PHE A 89 16.96 -0.24 1.56
N ALA A 90 16.15 0.51 0.83
CA ALA A 90 15.87 0.24 -0.57
C ALA A 90 17.12 0.33 -1.44
N ARG A 91 17.96 1.36 -1.26
CA ARG A 91 19.23 1.50 -1.97
C ARG A 91 20.16 0.31 -1.74
N LYS A 92 20.33 -0.10 -0.48
CA LYS A 92 21.14 -1.28 -0.13
C LYS A 92 20.59 -2.55 -0.77
N THR A 93 19.29 -2.76 -0.71
CA THR A 93 18.62 -3.93 -1.30
C THR A 93 18.78 -3.95 -2.82
N ILE A 94 18.53 -2.82 -3.50
CA ILE A 94 18.64 -2.75 -4.96
C ILE A 94 20.11 -2.93 -5.40
N ALA A 95 21.06 -2.32 -4.68
CA ALA A 95 22.48 -2.51 -4.93
C ALA A 95 22.92 -3.97 -4.75
N SER A 96 22.33 -4.68 -3.77
CA SER A 96 22.63 -6.09 -3.54
C SER A 96 22.23 -7.01 -4.69
N PHE A 97 21.24 -6.63 -5.50
CA PHE A 97 20.86 -7.39 -6.70
C PHE A 97 21.86 -7.22 -7.85
N GLN A 98 22.60 -6.12 -7.91
CA GLN A 98 23.60 -5.95 -8.96
C GLN A 98 24.84 -6.82 -8.78
N THR A 99 25.23 -7.07 -7.53
CA THR A 99 26.45 -7.81 -7.25
C THR A 99 26.43 -9.21 -7.89
N PRO A 100 25.42 -10.08 -7.66
CA PRO A 100 25.37 -11.39 -8.30
C PRO A 100 25.25 -11.31 -9.84
N ILE A 101 24.56 -10.31 -10.37
CA ILE A 101 24.43 -10.11 -11.82
C ILE A 101 25.82 -9.86 -12.44
N LYS A 102 26.62 -8.97 -11.83
CA LYS A 102 28.00 -8.69 -12.26
C LYS A 102 28.93 -9.89 -12.08
N GLU A 103 28.82 -10.60 -10.96
CA GLU A 103 29.60 -11.83 -10.69
C GLU A 103 29.31 -12.96 -11.69
N LEU A 104 28.06 -13.06 -12.15
CA LEU A 104 27.67 -14.00 -13.21
C LEU A 104 28.05 -13.53 -14.63
N GLY A 105 28.67 -12.36 -14.77
CA GLY A 105 29.04 -11.80 -16.06
C GLY A 105 27.84 -11.38 -16.93
N LEU A 106 26.69 -11.12 -16.33
CA LEU A 106 25.50 -10.68 -17.02
C LEU A 106 25.51 -9.16 -17.18
N SER A 107 25.08 -8.65 -18.34
CA SER A 107 25.01 -7.23 -18.67
C SER A 107 23.54 -6.74 -18.76
N CYS A 108 22.61 -7.42 -18.10
CA CYS A 108 21.20 -7.02 -18.10
C CYS A 108 20.94 -5.93 -17.07
N PRO A 109 20.02 -4.97 -17.36
CA PRO A 109 19.59 -3.98 -16.39
C PRO A 109 18.75 -4.61 -15.28
N VAL A 110 18.74 -3.94 -14.11
CA VAL A 110 17.86 -4.30 -12.97
C VAL A 110 16.64 -3.41 -12.97
N PHE A 111 15.47 -4.03 -13.06
CA PHE A 111 14.19 -3.37 -12.89
C PHE A 111 13.49 -3.89 -11.63
N ILE A 112 12.76 -3.00 -10.97
CA ILE A 112 11.97 -3.32 -9.79
C ILE A 112 10.48 -3.15 -10.13
N THR A 113 9.68 -4.14 -9.79
CA THR A 113 8.23 -4.06 -10.02
C THR A 113 7.57 -3.09 -9.05
N GLN A 114 6.58 -2.36 -9.55
CA GLN A 114 5.79 -1.39 -8.80
C GLN A 114 4.51 -2.00 -8.24
N ASN A 115 3.88 -1.27 -7.30
CA ASN A 115 2.59 -1.60 -6.70
C ASN A 115 1.45 -1.76 -7.73
N ASP A 116 1.59 -1.14 -8.89
CA ASP A 116 0.61 -1.21 -9.99
C ASP A 116 0.89 -2.31 -11.03
N GLY A 117 1.96 -3.09 -10.84
CA GLY A 117 2.35 -4.19 -11.73
C GLY A 117 3.18 -3.77 -12.93
N THR A 118 3.71 -2.57 -12.93
CA THR A 118 4.68 -2.08 -13.92
C THR A 118 6.10 -2.11 -13.34
N ILE A 119 7.10 -1.70 -14.10
CA ILE A 119 8.50 -1.69 -13.65
C ILE A 119 9.10 -0.29 -13.67
N LEU A 120 10.00 -0.06 -12.71
CA LEU A 120 10.92 1.07 -12.65
C LEU A 120 12.35 0.59 -12.82
N SER A 121 13.21 1.43 -13.39
CA SER A 121 14.65 1.20 -13.29
C SER A 121 15.09 1.17 -11.82
N GLY A 122 16.15 0.43 -11.50
CA GLY A 122 16.67 0.37 -10.15
C GLY A 122 17.02 1.75 -9.59
N GLU A 123 17.49 2.68 -10.43
CA GLU A 123 17.75 4.07 -10.03
C GLU A 123 16.46 4.79 -9.63
N ALA A 124 15.39 4.70 -10.41
CA ALA A 124 14.10 5.32 -10.08
C ALA A 124 13.49 4.69 -8.82
N ALA A 125 13.58 3.37 -8.67
CA ALA A 125 13.12 2.66 -7.46
C ALA A 125 13.92 3.05 -6.21
N SER A 126 15.21 3.37 -6.33
CA SER A 126 16.04 3.84 -5.20
C SER A 126 15.64 5.23 -4.69
N ARG A 127 14.97 6.04 -5.51
CA ARG A 127 14.43 7.37 -5.14
C ARG A 127 13.00 7.31 -4.64
N LEU A 128 12.19 6.39 -5.18
CA LEU A 128 10.76 6.24 -4.88
C LEU A 128 10.40 4.81 -4.47
N PRO A 129 11.05 4.27 -3.43
CA PRO A 129 10.82 2.88 -3.01
C PRO A 129 9.39 2.61 -2.53
N ILE A 130 8.67 3.62 -2.08
CA ILE A 130 7.26 3.50 -1.70
C ILE A 130 6.38 2.93 -2.83
N ARG A 131 6.79 3.09 -4.08
CA ARG A 131 6.08 2.54 -5.24
C ARG A 131 6.27 1.06 -5.43
N THR A 132 7.14 0.40 -4.67
CA THR A 132 7.58 -0.98 -4.92
C THR A 132 7.22 -1.98 -3.82
N PHE A 133 6.92 -1.53 -2.61
CA PHE A 133 6.82 -2.40 -1.43
C PHE A 133 5.62 -3.37 -1.43
N SER A 134 4.58 -3.10 -2.23
CA SER A 134 3.41 -3.98 -2.39
C SER A 134 3.34 -4.60 -3.79
N SER A 135 4.48 -4.77 -4.46
CA SER A 135 4.53 -5.33 -5.82
C SER A 135 4.32 -6.84 -5.87
N GLY A 136 4.57 -7.57 -4.78
CA GLY A 136 4.42 -9.02 -4.71
C GLY A 136 3.02 -9.50 -5.08
N PRO A 137 1.95 -9.09 -4.36
CA PRO A 137 0.58 -9.46 -4.69
C PRO A 137 0.19 -9.09 -6.13
N THR A 138 0.64 -7.94 -6.61
CA THR A 138 0.38 -7.47 -7.98
C THR A 138 1.03 -8.37 -9.03
N ASN A 139 2.28 -8.78 -8.80
CA ASN A 139 2.95 -9.74 -9.67
C ASN A 139 2.19 -11.08 -9.69
N SER A 140 1.79 -11.59 -8.53
CA SER A 140 1.02 -12.83 -8.43
C SER A 140 -0.29 -12.75 -9.20
N MET A 141 -1.01 -11.62 -9.12
CA MET A 141 -2.24 -11.40 -9.89
C MET A 141 -2.01 -11.45 -11.41
N ARG A 142 -0.98 -10.74 -11.89
CA ARG A 142 -0.66 -10.71 -13.32
C ARG A 142 -0.15 -12.05 -13.83
N GLY A 143 0.70 -12.71 -13.07
CA GLY A 143 1.19 -14.05 -13.38
C GLY A 143 0.07 -15.09 -13.41
N ALA A 144 -0.88 -15.02 -12.48
CA ALA A 144 -2.06 -15.87 -12.47
C ALA A 144 -2.88 -15.73 -13.76
N ALA A 145 -3.14 -14.49 -14.19
CA ALA A 145 -3.87 -14.23 -15.44
C ALA A 145 -3.16 -14.81 -16.66
N PHE A 146 -1.84 -14.65 -16.72
CA PHE A 146 -1.03 -15.24 -17.79
C PHE A 146 -1.12 -16.76 -17.83
N LEU A 147 -1.00 -17.43 -16.69
CA LEU A 147 -1.02 -18.88 -16.59
C LEU A 147 -2.32 -19.52 -17.08
N VAL A 148 -3.43 -18.80 -16.99
CA VAL A 148 -4.72 -19.29 -17.53
C VAL A 148 -4.98 -18.84 -18.97
N GLY A 149 -4.02 -18.18 -19.63
CA GLY A 149 -4.16 -17.71 -21.02
C GLY A 149 -5.24 -16.64 -21.17
N ARG A 150 -5.45 -15.83 -20.14
CA ARG A 150 -6.49 -14.80 -20.14
C ARG A 150 -6.18 -13.71 -21.16
N GLN A 151 -7.13 -13.47 -22.07
CA GLN A 151 -7.07 -12.33 -22.98
C GLN A 151 -7.45 -11.03 -22.25
N GLU A 152 -6.89 -9.90 -22.64
CA GLU A 152 -7.08 -8.57 -22.04
C GLU A 152 -8.56 -8.12 -21.96
N ASN A 153 -9.48 -8.73 -22.69
CA ASN A 153 -10.91 -8.39 -22.68
C ASN A 153 -11.79 -9.36 -21.87
N GLY A 154 -11.22 -10.25 -21.08
CA GLY A 154 -11.99 -11.11 -20.16
C GLY A 154 -12.45 -10.31 -18.94
N GLY A 155 -13.72 -10.40 -18.48
CA GLY A 155 -14.27 -9.69 -17.31
C GLY A 155 -13.32 -9.61 -16.09
N ALA A 156 -13.68 -8.98 -14.98
CA ALA A 156 -12.86 -8.97 -13.76
C ALA A 156 -12.63 -10.38 -13.19
N VAL A 157 -11.48 -10.63 -12.55
CA VAL A 157 -11.16 -11.92 -11.91
C VAL A 157 -10.52 -11.66 -10.56
N MET A 158 -10.91 -12.43 -9.57
CA MET A 158 -10.29 -12.39 -8.26
C MET A 158 -9.08 -13.33 -8.23
N VAL A 159 -7.98 -12.88 -7.67
CA VAL A 159 -6.79 -13.69 -7.45
C VAL A 159 -6.57 -13.83 -5.96
N VAL A 160 -6.39 -15.07 -5.53
CA VAL A 160 -6.09 -15.47 -4.15
C VAL A 160 -4.71 -16.09 -4.16
N ASP A 161 -3.74 -15.37 -3.62
CA ASP A 161 -2.34 -15.82 -3.49
C ASP A 161 -2.10 -16.35 -2.09
N VAL A 162 -2.04 -17.65 -1.95
CA VAL A 162 -1.77 -18.31 -0.67
C VAL A 162 -0.28 -18.56 -0.55
N GLY A 163 0.38 -17.74 0.24
CA GLY A 163 1.81 -17.82 0.50
C GLY A 163 2.21 -18.75 1.65
N GLY A 164 3.41 -18.53 2.17
CA GLY A 164 3.93 -19.26 3.35
C GLY A 164 3.37 -18.74 4.68
N THR A 165 3.03 -17.45 4.76
CA THR A 165 2.57 -16.76 5.99
C THR A 165 1.21 -16.13 5.86
N THR A 166 0.91 -15.54 4.69
CA THR A 166 -0.31 -14.79 4.41
C THR A 166 -1.01 -15.31 3.16
N THR A 167 -2.27 -14.97 3.07
CA THR A 167 -3.06 -15.06 1.84
C THR A 167 -3.45 -13.66 1.44
N ASP A 168 -3.06 -13.27 0.22
CA ASP A 168 -3.35 -11.97 -0.36
C ASP A 168 -4.46 -12.11 -1.41
N VAL A 169 -5.49 -11.28 -1.30
CA VAL A 169 -6.63 -11.30 -2.23
C VAL A 169 -6.78 -9.97 -2.91
N GLY A 170 -6.79 -9.97 -4.23
CA GLY A 170 -6.94 -8.78 -5.05
C GLY A 170 -7.82 -9.03 -6.28
N LEU A 171 -8.29 -7.95 -6.88
CA LEU A 171 -9.09 -7.98 -8.10
C LEU A 171 -8.25 -7.50 -9.29
N LEU A 172 -8.16 -8.34 -10.32
CA LEU A 172 -7.58 -7.96 -11.60
C LEU A 172 -8.71 -7.50 -12.53
N LEU A 173 -8.59 -6.28 -13.03
CA LEU A 173 -9.56 -5.67 -13.92
C LEU A 173 -9.48 -6.24 -15.33
N ALA A 174 -10.48 -5.91 -16.17
CA ALA A 174 -10.54 -6.38 -17.56
C ALA A 174 -9.34 -5.93 -18.42
N ASN A 175 -8.75 -4.77 -18.09
CA ASN A 175 -7.55 -4.22 -18.74
C ASN A 175 -6.23 -4.91 -18.34
N GLY A 176 -6.27 -5.95 -17.49
CA GLY A 176 -5.10 -6.69 -17.05
C GLY A 176 -4.31 -6.03 -15.92
N PHE A 177 -4.78 -4.91 -15.36
CA PHE A 177 -4.16 -4.25 -14.20
C PHE A 177 -4.92 -4.55 -12.90
N PRO A 178 -4.21 -4.60 -11.76
CA PRO A 178 -4.85 -4.71 -10.46
C PRO A 178 -5.72 -3.49 -10.16
N ARG A 179 -6.88 -3.73 -9.53
CA ARG A 179 -7.69 -2.64 -8.98
C ARG A 179 -6.86 -1.85 -7.99
N GLN A 180 -6.87 -0.52 -8.11
CA GLN A 180 -6.20 0.38 -7.20
C GLN A 180 -7.18 0.88 -6.13
N GLN A 181 -6.67 1.28 -4.97
CA GLN A 181 -7.46 1.98 -3.96
C GLN A 181 -7.83 3.39 -4.48
N ALA A 182 -9.08 3.82 -4.22
CA ALA A 182 -9.65 4.95 -4.96
C ALA A 182 -9.10 6.31 -4.50
N ALA A 183 -9.28 6.68 -3.24
CA ALA A 183 -8.98 8.04 -2.76
C ALA A 183 -7.71 8.12 -1.93
N TYR A 184 -7.48 7.13 -1.10
CA TYR A 184 -6.31 6.98 -0.24
C TYR A 184 -6.09 5.51 0.07
N SER A 185 -4.86 5.16 0.37
CA SER A 185 -4.51 3.87 0.97
C SER A 185 -4.30 4.03 2.47
N GLU A 186 -4.50 2.97 3.21
CA GLU A 186 -4.26 2.94 4.64
C GLU A 186 -3.33 1.79 4.98
N LEU A 187 -2.22 2.11 5.63
CA LEU A 187 -1.25 1.14 6.10
C LEU A 187 -1.05 1.33 7.60
N SER A 188 -1.37 0.31 8.39
CA SER A 188 -1.28 0.35 9.86
C SER A 188 -1.97 1.59 10.49
N GLY A 189 -3.15 1.95 10.00
CA GLY A 189 -3.93 3.08 10.48
C GLY A 189 -3.47 4.46 9.96
N VAL A 190 -2.42 4.51 9.12
CA VAL A 190 -1.91 5.74 8.54
C VAL A 190 -2.39 5.89 7.09
N ARG A 191 -3.06 7.01 6.80
CA ARG A 191 -3.55 7.30 5.45
C ARG A 191 -2.48 7.92 4.58
N MET A 192 -2.46 7.48 3.31
CA MET A 192 -1.51 7.93 2.29
C MET A 192 -2.22 8.03 0.94
N ASN A 193 -1.82 8.94 0.06
CA ASN A 193 -2.42 9.16 -1.25
C ASN A 193 -1.46 8.85 -2.40
N PHE A 194 -0.93 7.66 -2.44
CA PHE A 194 -0.17 7.16 -3.60
C PHE A 194 -0.83 5.91 -4.19
N SER A 195 -0.43 5.55 -5.41
CA SER A 195 -0.97 4.37 -6.09
C SER A 195 -0.65 3.10 -5.31
N TYR A 196 -1.69 2.45 -4.81
CA TYR A 196 -1.60 1.24 -4.00
C TYR A 196 -2.64 0.22 -4.46
N PRO A 197 -2.28 -1.04 -4.67
CA PRO A 197 -3.24 -2.05 -5.09
C PRO A 197 -4.30 -2.27 -3.99
N ASP A 198 -5.53 -2.44 -4.41
CA ASP A 198 -6.60 -2.85 -3.49
C ASP A 198 -6.47 -4.35 -3.22
N VAL A 199 -5.63 -4.66 -2.25
CA VAL A 199 -5.34 -6.01 -1.78
C VAL A 199 -5.66 -6.09 -0.31
N LYS A 200 -6.28 -7.20 0.09
CA LYS A 200 -6.49 -7.54 1.50
C LYS A 200 -5.72 -8.80 1.84
N SER A 201 -5.06 -8.77 2.98
CA SER A 201 -4.25 -9.87 3.48
C SER A 201 -4.88 -10.48 4.73
N ILE A 202 -4.80 -11.79 4.86
CA ILE A 202 -5.15 -12.53 6.09
C ILE A 202 -3.99 -13.42 6.51
N GLY A 203 -3.86 -13.68 7.80
CA GLY A 203 -2.82 -14.52 8.38
C GLY A 203 -3.05 -16.02 8.15
N LEU A 204 -3.24 -16.41 6.89
CA LEU A 204 -3.39 -17.80 6.46
C LEU A 204 -2.32 -18.12 5.42
N GLY A 205 -1.45 -19.07 5.70
CA GLY A 205 -0.43 -19.55 4.77
C GLY A 205 0.08 -20.93 5.18
N GLY A 206 1.00 -21.50 4.43
CA GLY A 206 1.54 -22.84 4.69
C GLY A 206 2.15 -23.00 6.10
N GLY A 207 2.79 -21.94 6.59
CA GLY A 207 3.43 -21.91 7.91
C GLY A 207 2.51 -21.45 9.04
N SER A 208 1.24 -21.14 8.79
CA SER A 208 0.30 -20.71 9.84
C SER A 208 0.16 -21.75 10.93
N LEU A 209 0.28 -21.30 12.18
CA LEU A 209 0.13 -22.17 13.34
C LEU A 209 -1.30 -22.64 13.49
N VAL A 210 -1.48 -23.91 13.79
CA VAL A 210 -2.79 -24.48 14.06
C VAL A 210 -2.85 -24.89 15.53
N ARG A 211 -3.72 -24.22 16.29
CA ARG A 211 -3.83 -24.42 17.75
C ARG A 211 -5.27 -24.66 18.15
N LYS A 212 -5.47 -25.40 19.21
CA LYS A 212 -6.79 -25.54 19.84
C LYS A 212 -6.94 -24.46 20.91
N VAL A 213 -7.95 -23.60 20.75
CA VAL A 213 -8.30 -22.55 21.72
C VAL A 213 -9.71 -22.85 22.25
N GLY A 214 -9.80 -23.36 23.45
CA GLY A 214 -11.06 -23.91 23.97
C GLY A 214 -11.54 -25.11 23.15
N GLU A 215 -12.76 -25.03 22.60
CA GLU A 215 -13.33 -26.06 21.72
C GLU A 215 -13.09 -25.79 20.23
N ARG A 216 -12.56 -24.63 19.86
CA ARG A 216 -12.33 -24.23 18.47
C ARG A 216 -10.88 -24.45 18.03
N LEU A 217 -10.71 -24.74 16.76
CA LEU A 217 -9.41 -24.76 16.11
C LEU A 217 -9.13 -23.37 15.54
N GLN A 218 -8.02 -22.77 15.92
CA GLN A 218 -7.56 -21.50 15.41
C GLN A 218 -6.43 -21.76 14.40
N VAL A 219 -6.51 -21.12 13.22
CA VAL A 219 -5.50 -21.15 12.16
C VAL A 219 -4.93 -19.73 12.02
N GLY A 220 -3.60 -19.61 12.26
CA GLY A 220 -2.97 -18.30 12.26
C GLY A 220 -3.49 -17.35 13.36
N PRO A 221 -3.27 -16.02 13.24
CA PRO A 221 -2.42 -15.35 12.24
C PRO A 221 -0.92 -15.62 12.40
N GLU A 222 -0.48 -16.14 13.53
CA GLU A 222 0.92 -16.50 13.77
C GLU A 222 1.40 -17.57 12.79
N SER A 223 2.66 -17.45 12.35
CA SER A 223 3.27 -18.37 11.40
C SER A 223 4.71 -18.68 11.77
N VAL A 224 5.19 -19.88 11.44
CA VAL A 224 6.61 -20.23 11.53
C VAL A 224 7.44 -19.59 10.40
N GLY A 225 6.80 -19.01 9.40
CA GLY A 225 7.43 -18.32 8.29
C GLY A 225 8.49 -19.19 7.58
N TYR A 226 9.68 -18.65 7.37
CA TYR A 226 10.80 -19.33 6.70
C TYR A 226 11.32 -20.56 7.46
N GLN A 227 11.00 -20.70 8.73
CA GLN A 227 11.40 -21.85 9.57
C GLN A 227 10.48 -23.07 9.34
N LEU A 228 9.55 -23.03 8.39
CA LEU A 228 8.65 -24.14 8.08
C LEU A 228 9.39 -25.47 7.89
N PRO A 229 10.52 -25.57 7.15
CA PRO A 229 11.25 -26.83 6.95
C PRO A 229 11.87 -27.39 8.23
N GLU A 230 12.06 -26.56 9.26
CA GLU A 230 12.67 -26.98 10.52
C GLU A 230 11.63 -27.29 11.60
N LYS A 231 10.52 -26.51 11.60
CA LYS A 231 9.54 -26.55 12.70
C LYS A 231 8.32 -27.41 12.44
N ALA A 232 7.87 -27.54 11.19
CA ALA A 232 6.63 -28.26 10.88
C ALA A 232 6.78 -29.77 11.08
N LEU A 233 5.67 -30.42 11.49
CA LEU A 233 5.64 -31.86 11.76
C LEU A 233 6.05 -32.68 10.54
N VAL A 234 5.58 -32.31 9.36
CA VAL A 234 5.84 -33.00 8.09
C VAL A 234 7.34 -33.05 7.73
N PHE A 235 8.11 -32.10 8.23
CA PHE A 235 9.57 -32.07 8.08
C PHE A 235 10.34 -32.64 9.30
N GLY A 236 9.63 -33.24 10.27
CA GLY A 236 10.23 -33.83 11.48
C GLY A 236 10.33 -32.89 12.67
N GLY A 237 9.77 -31.67 12.56
CA GLY A 237 9.64 -30.72 13.66
C GLY A 237 8.55 -31.11 14.67
N ASN A 238 8.18 -30.16 15.52
CA ASN A 238 7.25 -30.40 16.62
C ASN A 238 6.09 -29.36 16.68
N VAL A 239 5.97 -28.48 15.68
CA VAL A 239 4.98 -27.41 15.62
C VAL A 239 3.93 -27.75 14.57
N PRO A 240 2.64 -27.90 14.93
CA PRO A 240 1.57 -28.11 13.98
C PRO A 240 1.31 -26.86 13.12
N THR A 241 1.39 -27.00 11.81
CA THR A 241 1.20 -25.93 10.83
C THR A 241 0.09 -26.29 9.82
N ALA A 242 -0.39 -25.30 9.08
CA ALA A 242 -1.37 -25.51 8.02
C ALA A 242 -0.88 -26.56 6.99
N THR A 243 0.41 -26.56 6.65
CA THR A 243 1.00 -27.57 5.75
C THR A 243 0.83 -28.99 6.28
N ASP A 244 0.97 -29.20 7.57
CA ASP A 244 0.80 -30.52 8.19
C ASP A 244 -0.62 -31.05 8.05
N TYR A 245 -1.61 -30.16 8.27
CA TYR A 245 -3.01 -30.50 8.15
C TYR A 245 -3.44 -30.76 6.70
N VAL A 246 -2.87 -30.03 5.75
CA VAL A 246 -3.10 -30.27 4.31
C VAL A 246 -2.56 -31.64 3.89
N VAL A 247 -1.32 -31.96 4.28
CA VAL A 247 -0.71 -33.29 3.98
C VAL A 247 -1.51 -34.40 4.64
N ALA A 248 -2.00 -34.21 5.87
CA ALA A 248 -2.86 -35.18 6.55
C ALA A 248 -4.21 -35.38 5.89
N SER A 249 -4.76 -34.35 5.21
CA SER A 249 -6.08 -34.37 4.58
C SER A 249 -6.09 -34.81 3.13
N SER A 250 -4.95 -34.74 2.45
CA SER A 250 -4.86 -34.95 0.99
C SER A 250 -3.70 -35.88 0.65
N PRO A 251 -3.97 -37.17 0.40
CA PRO A 251 -2.95 -38.18 0.08
C PRO A 251 -2.08 -37.86 -1.14
N ASP A 252 -2.61 -37.06 -2.06
CA ASP A 252 -1.93 -36.65 -3.30
C ASP A 252 -0.93 -35.50 -3.09
N VAL A 253 -0.93 -34.88 -1.91
CA VAL A 253 0.00 -33.79 -1.57
C VAL A 253 1.29 -34.37 -1.01
N THR A 254 2.35 -34.30 -1.80
CA THR A 254 3.68 -34.80 -1.43
C THR A 254 4.60 -33.68 -0.99
N ILE A 255 4.37 -33.15 0.22
CA ILE A 255 5.24 -32.16 0.87
C ILE A 255 5.90 -32.80 2.08
N GLY A 256 7.23 -32.71 2.16
CA GLY A 256 8.00 -33.30 3.27
C GLY A 256 7.86 -34.83 3.35
N GLN A 257 7.65 -35.33 4.54
CA GLN A 257 7.48 -36.76 4.85
C GLN A 257 6.08 -37.00 5.43
N PRO A 258 5.09 -37.41 4.61
CA PRO A 258 3.70 -37.58 5.05
C PRO A 258 3.55 -38.52 6.26
N GLU A 259 4.42 -39.52 6.40
CA GLU A 259 4.46 -40.41 7.55
C GLU A 259 4.69 -39.72 8.89
N ASN A 260 5.26 -38.52 8.87
CA ASN A 260 5.48 -37.76 10.09
C ASN A 260 4.17 -37.16 10.66
N VAL A 261 3.14 -37.02 9.84
CA VAL A 261 1.83 -36.46 10.25
C VAL A 261 0.73 -37.52 10.31
N GLN A 262 0.88 -38.64 9.60
CA GLN A 262 -0.06 -39.75 9.63
C GLN A 262 -0.23 -40.30 11.05
N GLY A 263 -1.48 -40.34 11.53
CA GLY A 263 -1.84 -40.81 12.87
C GLY A 263 -1.47 -39.87 14.02
N LYS A 264 -0.80 -38.73 13.77
CA LYS A 264 -0.52 -37.72 14.80
C LYS A 264 -1.59 -36.65 14.89
N LEU A 265 -2.26 -36.33 13.79
CA LEU A 265 -3.37 -35.39 13.75
C LEU A 265 -4.70 -36.14 13.81
N GLN A 266 -5.57 -35.72 14.73
CA GLN A 266 -6.91 -36.32 14.89
C GLN A 266 -7.79 -35.94 13.69
N ALA A 267 -8.59 -36.89 13.20
CA ALA A 267 -9.46 -36.67 12.02
C ALA A 267 -10.42 -35.49 12.22
N ASP A 268 -11.00 -35.34 13.42
CA ASP A 268 -11.90 -34.22 13.75
C ASP A 268 -11.18 -32.87 13.65
N ASN A 269 -9.91 -32.78 14.05
CA ASN A 269 -9.13 -31.55 13.93
C ASN A 269 -8.79 -31.25 12.45
N VAL A 270 -8.56 -32.27 11.63
CA VAL A 270 -8.33 -32.10 10.19
C VAL A 270 -9.59 -31.55 9.51
N GLN A 271 -10.77 -32.07 9.85
CA GLN A 271 -12.04 -31.53 9.33
C GLN A 271 -12.31 -30.11 9.82
N ALA A 272 -12.04 -29.81 11.10
CA ALA A 272 -12.16 -28.48 11.66
C ALA A 272 -11.24 -27.48 10.97
N PHE A 273 -9.99 -27.88 10.67
CA PHE A 273 -9.04 -27.08 9.90
C PHE A 273 -9.57 -26.74 8.50
N GLN A 274 -10.09 -27.73 7.78
CA GLN A 274 -10.65 -27.54 6.43
C GLN A 274 -11.86 -26.59 6.47
N ALA A 275 -12.73 -26.71 7.49
CA ALA A 275 -13.88 -25.85 7.65
C ALA A 275 -13.44 -24.40 7.96
N GLU A 276 -12.50 -24.20 8.88
CA GLU A 276 -12.02 -22.89 9.28
C GLU A 276 -11.31 -22.18 8.12
N THR A 277 -10.40 -22.85 7.43
CA THR A 277 -9.69 -22.26 6.28
C THR A 277 -10.65 -21.91 5.15
N LYS A 278 -11.67 -22.72 4.90
CA LYS A 278 -12.75 -22.40 3.94
C LYS A 278 -13.49 -21.12 4.35
N ILE A 279 -13.91 -20.99 5.59
CA ILE A 279 -14.59 -19.79 6.12
C ILE A 279 -13.70 -18.55 6.00
N MET A 280 -12.42 -18.66 6.35
CA MET A 280 -11.46 -17.55 6.22
C MET A 280 -11.36 -17.06 4.78
N LEU A 281 -11.24 -17.97 3.81
CA LEU A 281 -11.14 -17.65 2.39
C LEU A 281 -12.46 -17.08 1.83
N GLU A 282 -13.60 -17.65 2.17
CA GLU A 282 -14.91 -17.15 1.74
C GLU A 282 -15.17 -15.73 2.27
N ASN A 283 -14.81 -15.45 3.53
CA ASN A 283 -14.95 -14.14 4.13
C ASN A 283 -14.09 -13.07 3.45
N ILE A 284 -12.83 -13.39 3.11
CA ILE A 284 -11.96 -12.42 2.44
C ILE A 284 -12.39 -12.20 0.99
N ILE A 285 -12.85 -13.24 0.28
CA ILE A 285 -13.43 -13.13 -1.06
C ILE A 285 -14.65 -12.21 -1.04
N ASP A 286 -15.57 -12.39 -0.09
CA ASP A 286 -16.76 -11.56 0.05
C ASP A 286 -16.41 -10.09 0.31
N LYS A 287 -15.45 -9.83 1.20
CA LYS A 287 -14.95 -8.48 1.50
C LYS A 287 -14.30 -7.77 0.30
N MET A 288 -13.80 -8.53 -0.69
CA MET A 288 -13.15 -7.98 -1.89
C MET A 288 -14.12 -7.75 -3.05
N LYS A 289 -15.31 -8.34 -3.02
CA LYS A 289 -16.34 -8.15 -4.05
C LYS A 289 -16.89 -6.71 -4.00
N THR A 290 -17.20 -6.18 -5.17
CA THR A 290 -17.85 -4.86 -5.34
C THR A 290 -19.30 -4.97 -5.82
N SER A 291 -19.75 -6.20 -6.12
CA SER A 291 -21.12 -6.52 -6.47
C SER A 291 -21.52 -7.86 -5.82
N PRO A 292 -22.82 -8.16 -5.72
CA PRO A 292 -23.27 -9.46 -5.22
C PRO A 292 -22.94 -10.64 -6.13
N ASP A 293 -22.53 -10.38 -7.38
CA ASP A 293 -22.24 -11.41 -8.37
C ASP A 293 -20.99 -12.21 -8.01
N ASP A 294 -21.02 -13.50 -8.30
CA ASP A 294 -19.86 -14.35 -8.11
C ASP A 294 -18.84 -14.16 -9.23
N LEU A 295 -17.57 -14.04 -8.87
CA LEU A 295 -16.46 -13.81 -9.79
C LEU A 295 -15.61 -15.08 -9.96
N PRO A 296 -14.97 -15.27 -11.13
CA PRO A 296 -13.94 -16.31 -11.27
C PRO A 296 -12.79 -16.04 -10.27
N VAL A 297 -12.30 -17.09 -9.64
CA VAL A 297 -11.19 -17.05 -8.66
C VAL A 297 -10.02 -17.86 -9.20
N LEU A 298 -8.83 -17.25 -9.24
CA LEU A 298 -7.57 -17.90 -9.53
C LEU A 298 -6.80 -18.10 -8.22
N LEU A 299 -6.50 -19.33 -7.89
CA LEU A 299 -5.69 -19.69 -6.71
C LEU A 299 -4.24 -19.89 -7.14
N VAL A 300 -3.35 -19.09 -6.55
CA VAL A 300 -1.91 -19.15 -6.80
C VAL A 300 -1.13 -19.17 -5.49
N GLY A 301 0.20 -19.20 -5.58
CA GLY A 301 1.11 -19.28 -4.45
C GLY A 301 1.41 -20.73 -4.03
N GLY A 302 2.49 -20.90 -3.28
CA GLY A 302 2.95 -22.21 -2.81
C GLY A 302 1.98 -22.88 -1.84
N GLY A 303 1.15 -22.11 -1.16
CA GLY A 303 0.12 -22.58 -0.23
C GLY A 303 -1.26 -22.82 -0.87
N ALA A 304 -1.41 -22.68 -2.19
CA ALA A 304 -2.70 -22.86 -2.89
C ALA A 304 -3.39 -24.22 -2.64
N VAL A 305 -2.61 -25.21 -2.20
CA VAL A 305 -3.11 -26.53 -1.79
C VAL A 305 -3.99 -26.49 -0.53
N ILE A 306 -3.93 -25.42 0.26
CA ILE A 306 -4.76 -25.23 1.45
C ILE A 306 -6.23 -24.95 1.06
N ALA A 307 -6.43 -24.29 -0.06
CA ALA A 307 -7.75 -23.85 -0.47
C ALA A 307 -8.55 -24.98 -1.10
N PRO A 308 -9.85 -25.13 -0.78
CA PRO A 308 -10.73 -26.10 -1.43
C PRO A 308 -11.02 -25.70 -2.88
N ASP A 309 -11.57 -26.65 -3.65
CA ASP A 309 -11.92 -26.43 -5.06
C ASP A 309 -13.24 -25.65 -5.25
N GLU A 310 -14.03 -25.52 -4.19
CA GLU A 310 -15.29 -24.78 -4.17
C GLU A 310 -15.32 -23.78 -3.02
N LEU A 311 -15.53 -22.52 -3.35
CA LEU A 311 -15.62 -21.40 -2.40
C LEU A 311 -16.89 -20.59 -2.69
N LYS A 312 -17.62 -20.22 -1.64
CA LYS A 312 -18.77 -19.32 -1.76
C LYS A 312 -18.28 -17.94 -2.24
N GLY A 313 -19.02 -17.34 -3.17
CA GLY A 313 -18.64 -16.07 -3.77
C GLY A 313 -17.74 -16.22 -5.01
N ALA A 314 -17.32 -17.44 -5.33
CA ALA A 314 -16.59 -17.79 -6.55
C ALA A 314 -17.50 -18.50 -7.57
N SER A 315 -17.61 -17.95 -8.78
CA SER A 315 -18.33 -18.61 -9.87
C SER A 315 -17.58 -19.85 -10.40
N LYS A 316 -16.26 -19.84 -10.28
CA LYS A 316 -15.35 -20.94 -10.61
C LYS A 316 -14.04 -20.73 -9.89
N VAL A 317 -13.49 -21.76 -9.28
CA VAL A 317 -12.14 -21.79 -8.72
C VAL A 317 -11.20 -22.49 -9.70
N THR A 318 -10.07 -21.87 -10.01
CA THR A 318 -9.06 -22.43 -10.92
C THR A 318 -7.69 -22.37 -10.25
N LYS A 319 -7.01 -23.51 -10.16
CA LYS A 319 -5.61 -23.63 -9.72
C LYS A 319 -4.75 -23.89 -10.96
N PRO A 320 -4.12 -22.87 -11.56
CA PRO A 320 -3.36 -23.09 -12.79
C PRO A 320 -2.11 -23.94 -12.52
N GLN A 321 -1.69 -24.67 -13.53
CA GLN A 321 -0.37 -25.31 -13.49
C GLN A 321 0.69 -24.21 -13.31
N TRP A 322 1.73 -24.48 -12.51
CA TRP A 322 2.77 -23.48 -12.15
C TRP A 322 2.29 -22.34 -11.25
N SER A 323 1.15 -22.49 -10.57
CA SER A 323 0.61 -21.49 -9.64
C SER A 323 1.63 -21.02 -8.60
N GLY A 324 2.52 -21.88 -8.14
CA GLY A 324 3.56 -21.56 -7.15
C GLY A 324 4.64 -20.57 -7.62
N VAL A 325 4.74 -20.29 -8.92
CA VAL A 325 5.69 -19.33 -9.51
C VAL A 325 4.98 -18.15 -10.20
N ALA A 326 3.70 -17.96 -9.96
CA ALA A 326 2.92 -16.86 -10.54
C ALA A 326 3.55 -15.49 -10.29
N ASN A 327 4.08 -15.25 -9.09
CA ASN A 327 4.77 -14.00 -8.75
C ASN A 327 5.96 -13.72 -9.68
N ALA A 328 6.84 -14.70 -9.89
CA ALA A 328 8.00 -14.56 -10.79
C ALA A 328 7.59 -14.33 -12.24
N ILE A 329 6.53 -15.03 -12.70
CA ILE A 329 5.98 -14.85 -14.05
C ILE A 329 5.45 -13.42 -14.21
N GLY A 330 4.67 -12.92 -13.24
CA GLY A 330 4.13 -11.56 -13.29
C GLY A 330 5.23 -10.49 -13.29
N ALA A 331 6.29 -10.69 -12.52
CA ALA A 331 7.45 -9.80 -12.55
C ALA A 331 8.15 -9.81 -13.91
N ALA A 332 8.34 -10.99 -14.50
CA ALA A 332 8.98 -11.14 -15.81
C ALA A 332 8.16 -10.51 -16.96
N MET A 333 6.84 -10.41 -16.79
CA MET A 333 5.92 -9.85 -17.79
C MET A 333 5.60 -8.36 -17.55
N ALA A 334 6.17 -7.75 -16.52
CA ALA A 334 5.87 -6.37 -16.19
C ALA A 334 6.39 -5.42 -17.27
N ARG A 335 5.59 -4.38 -17.57
CA ARG A 335 5.90 -3.37 -18.59
C ARG A 335 6.43 -2.10 -17.94
N VAL A 336 7.27 -1.38 -18.66
CA VAL A 336 7.70 -0.01 -18.28
C VAL A 336 6.48 0.90 -18.34
N SER A 337 6.29 1.74 -17.32
CA SER A 337 5.20 2.71 -17.32
C SER A 337 5.59 4.05 -16.74
N THR A 338 4.80 5.04 -17.10
CA THR A 338 4.81 6.37 -16.47
C THR A 338 3.38 6.78 -16.17
N VAL A 339 3.18 7.34 -14.98
CA VAL A 339 1.93 7.96 -14.57
C VAL A 339 2.14 9.47 -14.49
N ILE A 340 1.28 10.23 -15.16
CA ILE A 340 1.17 11.68 -14.96
C ILE A 340 -0.12 11.92 -14.21
N ASP A 341 0.00 12.46 -13.00
CA ASP A 341 -1.11 12.91 -12.18
C ASP A 341 -0.92 14.40 -11.92
N THR A 342 -1.78 15.22 -12.52
CA THR A 342 -1.61 16.68 -12.55
C THR A 342 -2.95 17.39 -12.54
N VAL A 343 -2.96 18.64 -12.07
CA VAL A 343 -4.11 19.54 -12.15
C VAL A 343 -3.81 20.65 -13.13
N LYS A 344 -4.67 20.80 -14.13
CA LYS A 344 -4.54 21.84 -15.16
C LYS A 344 -5.74 22.77 -15.17
N SER A 345 -5.53 24.01 -15.64
CA SER A 345 -6.59 24.98 -15.84
C SER A 345 -7.24 24.79 -17.21
N THR A 346 -8.57 24.73 -17.23
CA THR A 346 -9.38 24.63 -18.45
C THR A 346 -9.87 26.01 -18.96
N GLU A 347 -9.29 27.11 -18.48
CA GLU A 347 -9.66 28.47 -18.91
C GLU A 347 -9.25 28.81 -20.35
N LYS A 348 -8.07 28.33 -20.76
CA LYS A 348 -7.46 28.67 -22.07
C LYS A 348 -7.53 27.53 -23.07
N GLN A 349 -7.62 26.31 -22.60
CA GLN A 349 -7.65 25.09 -23.41
C GLN A 349 -8.81 24.21 -22.95
N THR A 350 -9.40 23.46 -23.86
CA THR A 350 -10.45 22.51 -23.50
C THR A 350 -9.87 21.31 -22.76
N GLN A 351 -10.69 20.65 -21.94
CA GLN A 351 -10.32 19.42 -21.24
C GLN A 351 -9.77 18.35 -22.21
N LYS A 352 -10.36 18.26 -23.41
CA LYS A 352 -9.92 17.30 -24.43
C LYS A 352 -8.54 17.61 -25.00
N GLU A 353 -8.22 18.88 -25.23
CA GLU A 353 -6.89 19.31 -25.71
C GLU A 353 -5.83 19.06 -24.65
N LEU A 354 -6.09 19.44 -23.40
CA LEU A 354 -5.19 19.17 -22.28
C LEU A 354 -4.95 17.68 -22.08
N LEU A 355 -6.00 16.86 -22.16
CA LEU A 355 -5.86 15.40 -22.05
C LEU A 355 -4.99 14.84 -23.18
N ALA A 356 -5.15 15.32 -24.42
CA ALA A 356 -4.31 14.86 -25.53
C ALA A 356 -2.83 15.21 -25.32
N GLU A 357 -2.53 16.41 -24.84
CA GLU A 357 -1.15 16.84 -24.52
C GLU A 357 -0.54 15.95 -23.40
N ILE A 358 -1.32 15.69 -22.33
CA ILE A 358 -0.86 14.85 -21.21
C ILE A 358 -0.65 13.41 -21.65
N CYS A 359 -1.49 12.89 -22.54
CA CYS A 359 -1.31 11.55 -23.12
C CYS A 359 0.00 11.43 -23.91
N GLU A 360 0.32 12.43 -24.74
CA GLU A 360 1.58 12.43 -25.50
C GLU A 360 2.79 12.60 -24.57
N GLU A 361 2.70 13.45 -23.56
CA GLU A 361 3.74 13.59 -22.53
C GLU A 361 3.96 12.27 -21.79
N ALA A 362 2.89 11.56 -21.42
CA ALA A 362 2.98 10.27 -20.73
C ALA A 362 3.66 9.20 -21.61
N LYS A 363 3.30 9.14 -22.89
CA LYS A 363 3.97 8.22 -23.85
C LYS A 363 5.45 8.54 -23.98
N GLN A 364 5.78 9.81 -24.16
CA GLN A 364 7.18 10.25 -24.33
C GLN A 364 8.02 9.90 -23.09
N LYS A 365 7.53 10.20 -21.89
CA LYS A 365 8.21 9.82 -20.64
C LYS A 365 8.36 8.31 -20.47
N THR A 366 7.39 7.52 -20.95
CA THR A 366 7.46 6.05 -20.90
C THR A 366 8.55 5.53 -21.85
N ILE A 367 8.71 6.13 -23.04
CA ILE A 367 9.79 5.83 -23.96
C ILE A 367 11.16 6.21 -23.35
N GLU A 368 11.26 7.38 -22.73
CA GLU A 368 12.48 7.83 -22.03
C GLU A 368 12.86 6.88 -20.89
N ALA A 369 11.86 6.34 -20.18
CA ALA A 369 12.04 5.34 -19.12
C ALA A 369 12.45 3.95 -19.65
N GLY A 370 12.59 3.76 -20.95
CA GLY A 370 13.10 2.54 -21.57
C GLY A 370 12.08 1.69 -22.31
N ALA A 371 10.85 2.16 -22.49
CA ALA A 371 9.87 1.41 -23.27
C ALA A 371 10.10 1.56 -24.78
N SER A 372 9.76 0.50 -25.53
CA SER A 372 9.77 0.53 -26.99
C SER A 372 8.64 1.42 -27.52
N ALA A 373 8.99 2.40 -28.35
CA ALA A 373 8.03 3.33 -28.95
C ALA A 373 6.89 2.64 -29.71
N THR A 374 7.14 1.43 -30.23
CA THR A 374 6.15 0.66 -31.00
C THR A 374 5.08 -0.01 -30.12
N THR A 375 5.35 -0.18 -28.82
CA THR A 375 4.45 -0.88 -27.88
C THR A 375 3.82 0.05 -26.87
N VAL A 376 4.28 1.31 -26.77
CA VAL A 376 3.74 2.28 -25.80
C VAL A 376 2.30 2.64 -26.16
N ALA A 377 1.41 2.44 -25.20
CA ALA A 377 0.00 2.80 -25.29
C ALA A 377 -0.49 3.44 -24.00
N ILE A 378 -1.56 4.24 -24.09
CA ILE A 378 -2.28 4.72 -22.93
C ILE A 378 -3.15 3.57 -22.40
N VAL A 379 -2.97 3.23 -21.12
CA VAL A 379 -3.64 2.09 -20.47
C VAL A 379 -4.68 2.53 -19.43
N GLU A 380 -4.57 3.77 -18.96
CA GLU A 380 -5.52 4.34 -17.99
C GLU A 380 -5.63 5.84 -18.18
N VAL A 381 -6.85 6.35 -18.11
CA VAL A 381 -7.16 7.78 -18.16
C VAL A 381 -8.26 8.07 -17.15
N GLU A 382 -8.00 9.03 -16.28
CA GLU A 382 -9.01 9.67 -15.44
C GLU A 382 -8.92 11.18 -15.61
N ASP A 383 -10.07 11.83 -15.77
CA ASP A 383 -10.19 13.27 -15.80
C ASP A 383 -11.34 13.70 -14.87
N LEU A 384 -10.98 14.29 -13.76
CA LEU A 384 -11.90 14.65 -12.69
C LEU A 384 -11.90 16.16 -12.47
N PRO A 385 -12.99 16.86 -12.83
CA PRO A 385 -13.14 18.27 -12.46
C PRO A 385 -13.08 18.43 -10.94
N LEU A 386 -12.28 19.38 -10.45
CA LEU A 386 -12.18 19.64 -9.02
C LEU A 386 -13.46 20.29 -8.52
N GLN A 387 -14.10 19.66 -7.56
CA GLN A 387 -15.34 20.16 -6.98
C GLN A 387 -15.13 21.52 -6.30
N TYR A 388 -16.01 22.45 -6.57
CA TYR A 388 -16.00 23.83 -6.05
C TYR A 388 -14.75 24.64 -6.40
N VAL A 389 -13.98 24.23 -7.42
CA VAL A 389 -12.84 24.96 -7.97
C VAL A 389 -13.09 25.18 -9.45
N ALA A 390 -13.39 26.42 -9.82
CA ALA A 390 -13.70 26.75 -11.21
C ALA A 390 -12.51 26.46 -12.14
N ASN A 391 -12.81 25.92 -13.31
CA ASN A 391 -11.85 25.74 -14.39
C ASN A 391 -10.58 24.94 -14.01
N LYS A 392 -10.66 24.00 -13.05
CA LYS A 392 -9.57 23.11 -12.71
C LYS A 392 -10.02 21.66 -12.83
N THR A 393 -9.20 20.86 -13.54
CA THR A 393 -9.42 19.42 -13.71
C THR A 393 -8.15 18.69 -13.33
N ARG A 394 -8.27 17.63 -12.52
CA ARG A 394 -7.21 16.66 -12.27
C ARG A 394 -7.22 15.65 -13.40
N PHE A 395 -6.07 15.41 -13.98
CA PHE A 395 -5.84 14.40 -14.99
C PHE A 395 -4.88 13.36 -14.42
N MET A 396 -5.28 12.09 -14.47
CA MET A 396 -4.41 10.97 -14.22
C MET A 396 -4.31 10.14 -15.50
N VAL A 397 -3.14 10.06 -16.08
CA VAL A 397 -2.87 9.33 -17.32
C VAL A 397 -1.71 8.38 -17.10
N ARG A 398 -1.93 7.11 -17.41
CA ARG A 398 -0.90 6.07 -17.40
C ARG A 398 -0.61 5.62 -18.81
N ALA A 399 0.67 5.67 -19.18
CA ALA A 399 1.19 5.01 -20.38
C ALA A 399 2.04 3.80 -19.98
N ALA A 400 1.98 2.72 -20.74
CA ALA A 400 2.83 1.55 -20.54
C ALA A 400 3.26 0.93 -21.88
N GLY A 401 4.47 0.33 -21.90
CA GLY A 401 5.03 -0.34 -23.07
C GLY A 401 6.05 -1.40 -22.65
N ASP A 402 6.36 -2.31 -23.57
CA ASP A 402 7.38 -3.32 -23.33
C ASP A 402 8.76 -2.68 -23.29
N PHE A 403 9.67 -3.22 -22.49
CA PHE A 403 11.03 -2.71 -22.41
C PHE A 403 11.75 -2.89 -23.76
N ASP A 404 12.46 -1.86 -24.19
CA ASP A 404 13.31 -1.92 -25.39
C ASP A 404 14.67 -2.52 -25.06
N PHE A 405 14.84 -3.80 -25.33
CA PHE A 405 16.08 -4.53 -25.07
C PHE A 405 17.29 -3.99 -25.86
N SER A 406 17.07 -3.25 -26.96
CA SER A 406 18.17 -2.60 -27.68
C SER A 406 18.84 -1.48 -26.86
N ARG A 407 18.12 -0.94 -25.87
CA ARG A 407 18.57 0.09 -24.93
C ARG A 407 19.02 -0.46 -23.58
N ALA A 408 19.18 -1.79 -23.46
CA ALA A 408 19.57 -2.41 -22.20
C ALA A 408 20.85 -1.81 -21.61
N GLY A 409 21.80 -1.40 -22.45
CA GLY A 409 23.03 -0.74 -22.03
C GLY A 409 22.84 0.60 -21.31
N ASP A 410 21.79 1.35 -21.67
CA ASP A 410 21.51 2.66 -21.05
C ASP A 410 21.09 2.52 -19.57
N PHE A 411 20.64 1.33 -19.17
CA PHE A 411 20.12 1.01 -17.83
C PHE A 411 20.97 -0.01 -17.08
N ALA A 412 22.11 -0.45 -17.64
CA ALA A 412 22.95 -1.49 -17.05
C ALA A 412 23.70 -1.02 -15.80
N ASP A 413 24.08 0.25 -15.76
CA ASP A 413 24.77 0.84 -14.62
C ASP A 413 23.80 1.58 -13.71
N LEU A 414 23.60 1.05 -12.51
CA LEU A 414 22.90 1.75 -11.45
C LEU A 414 23.83 2.79 -10.83
N ASN A 415 23.61 4.06 -11.12
CA ASN A 415 24.24 5.16 -10.41
C ASN A 415 23.56 5.39 -9.04
N ILE A 416 23.57 4.36 -8.21
CA ILE A 416 23.20 4.51 -6.80
C ILE A 416 24.44 5.06 -6.13
N THR A 417 24.38 6.31 -5.66
CA THR A 417 25.46 6.91 -4.86
C THR A 417 25.79 5.97 -3.71
N LYS A 418 27.01 5.44 -3.72
CA LYS A 418 27.54 4.67 -2.59
C LYS A 418 27.64 5.66 -1.44
N GLU A 419 26.79 5.52 -0.44
CA GLU A 419 27.13 6.07 0.86
C GLU A 419 28.41 5.36 1.31
N GLU A 420 29.50 6.10 1.42
CA GLU A 420 30.71 5.73 2.13
C GLU A 420 30.44 5.72 3.64
N ASP A 421 29.50 4.91 4.10
CA ASP A 421 29.43 4.56 5.50
C ASP A 421 29.95 3.14 5.62
N GLY A 422 31.08 2.99 6.31
CA GLY A 422 31.84 1.81 6.59
C GLY A 422 31.01 0.50 6.69
N ILE A 423 30.75 -0.08 5.54
CA ILE A 423 30.31 -1.46 5.49
C ILE A 423 31.56 -2.29 5.75
N GLU A 424 31.82 -2.61 7.02
CA GLU A 424 32.55 -3.83 7.31
C GLU A 424 31.81 -4.94 6.56
N THR A 425 32.41 -5.43 5.51
CA THR A 425 32.02 -6.68 4.85
C THR A 425 32.18 -7.79 5.89
N ARG A 426 31.19 -7.98 6.74
CA ARG A 426 31.04 -9.19 7.50
C ARG A 426 30.68 -10.32 6.54
N SER A 427 31.73 -11.01 6.12
CA SER A 427 31.64 -12.28 5.41
C SER A 427 31.12 -13.35 6.39
N SER A 428 29.83 -13.42 6.57
CA SER A 428 29.17 -14.64 7.02
C SER A 428 27.69 -14.55 6.64
N ALA A 429 27.25 -15.55 5.92
CA ALA A 429 25.87 -15.73 5.47
C ALA A 429 24.86 -15.98 6.63
N SER A 430 25.21 -15.62 7.86
CA SER A 430 24.39 -15.79 9.06
C SER A 430 23.72 -14.50 9.58
N ASP A 431 24.10 -13.33 9.03
CA ASP A 431 23.44 -12.06 9.40
C ASP A 431 22.56 -11.54 8.24
N ALA A 432 21.78 -12.39 7.61
CA ALA A 432 20.55 -11.96 6.97
C ALA A 432 19.79 -11.20 8.06
N ILE A 433 19.49 -9.92 7.82
CA ILE A 433 18.67 -9.10 8.71
C ILE A 433 17.47 -9.95 9.06
N ALA A 434 17.45 -10.48 10.28
CA ALA A 434 16.30 -11.17 10.80
C ALA A 434 15.17 -10.14 10.65
N ALA A 435 14.16 -10.45 9.84
CA ALA A 435 12.89 -9.80 9.97
C ALA A 435 12.62 -9.77 11.48
N PRO A 436 12.20 -8.65 12.07
CA PRO A 436 11.98 -8.54 13.49
C PRO A 436 11.29 -9.83 13.92
N SER A 437 11.85 -10.51 14.93
CA SER A 437 11.31 -11.78 15.38
C SER A 437 9.82 -11.55 15.63
N SER A 438 9.00 -12.54 15.33
CA SER A 438 7.56 -12.44 15.52
C SER A 438 7.17 -12.06 16.96
N GLU A 439 8.09 -12.16 17.90
CA GLU A 439 7.95 -11.70 19.29
C GLU A 439 8.11 -10.17 19.41
N ASP A 440 9.04 -9.54 18.68
CA ASP A 440 9.22 -8.07 18.70
C ASP A 440 8.17 -7.34 17.83
N ALA A 441 7.64 -8.00 16.80
CA ALA A 441 6.54 -7.46 15.98
C ALA A 441 5.16 -7.66 16.62
N ALA A 442 4.99 -8.68 17.46
CA ALA A 442 3.73 -8.93 18.17
C ALA A 442 3.45 -7.89 19.26
N ASP A 443 4.49 -7.29 19.86
CA ASP A 443 4.32 -6.28 20.92
C ASP A 443 4.06 -4.86 20.40
N GLN A 444 4.09 -4.60 19.08
CA GLN A 444 3.87 -3.27 18.49
C GLN A 444 2.80 -3.20 17.39
N VAL A 445 2.16 -4.28 17.05
CA VAL A 445 0.91 -4.20 16.31
C VAL A 445 -0.13 -3.77 17.33
N ASP A 446 -0.48 -2.47 17.30
CA ASP A 446 -1.67 -1.94 17.94
C ASP A 446 -2.86 -2.66 17.27
N VAL A 447 -3.09 -3.91 17.65
CA VAL A 447 -4.28 -4.67 17.29
C VAL A 447 -5.38 -3.96 18.05
N THR A 448 -5.97 -2.95 17.41
CA THR A 448 -7.24 -2.40 17.89
C THR A 448 -8.13 -3.62 18.10
N PRO A 449 -8.53 -3.92 19.34
CA PRO A 449 -9.31 -5.11 19.63
C PRO A 449 -10.53 -5.08 18.73
N GLU A 450 -10.79 -6.18 18.03
CA GLU A 450 -11.94 -6.28 17.13
C GLU A 450 -13.19 -5.98 17.96
N VAL A 451 -13.79 -4.82 17.68
CA VAL A 451 -14.94 -4.34 18.45
C VAL A 451 -16.13 -5.21 18.09
N ASP A 452 -16.73 -5.85 19.06
CA ASP A 452 -18.03 -6.51 18.87
C ASP A 452 -19.09 -5.47 18.51
N ILE A 453 -19.29 -5.27 17.21
CA ILE A 453 -20.19 -4.25 16.64
C ILE A 453 -21.62 -4.44 17.17
N MET A 454 -22.05 -5.68 17.32
CA MET A 454 -23.43 -6.00 17.75
C MET A 454 -23.62 -5.83 19.27
N GLY A 455 -22.57 -6.05 20.03
CA GLY A 455 -22.57 -5.91 21.49
C GLY A 455 -22.13 -4.53 21.98
N TYR A 456 -21.57 -3.70 21.13
CA TYR A 456 -21.05 -2.38 21.53
C TYR A 456 -22.17 -1.45 22.02
N LYS A 457 -21.93 -0.81 23.16
CA LYS A 457 -22.82 0.21 23.71
C LYS A 457 -22.03 1.48 24.01
N PRO A 458 -22.45 2.64 23.46
CA PRO A 458 -21.83 3.91 23.79
C PRO A 458 -21.99 4.23 25.28
N LYS A 459 -21.03 4.94 25.85
CA LYS A 459 -21.06 5.37 27.25
C LYS A 459 -21.99 6.55 27.39
N VAL A 460 -23.24 6.28 27.78
CA VAL A 460 -24.23 7.32 28.06
C VAL A 460 -24.54 7.31 29.56
N ALA A 461 -24.33 8.44 30.23
CA ALA A 461 -24.63 8.64 31.63
C ALA A 461 -25.22 10.04 31.84
N ASN A 462 -26.27 10.17 32.66
CA ASN A 462 -26.93 11.44 32.97
C ASN A 462 -27.35 12.26 31.73
N ARG A 463 -27.81 11.58 30.68
CA ARG A 463 -28.18 12.16 29.38
C ARG A 463 -26.99 12.78 28.61
N GLU A 464 -25.76 12.46 29.01
CA GLU A 464 -24.53 12.85 28.33
C GLU A 464 -23.92 11.62 27.66
N TRP A 465 -23.57 11.72 26.38
CA TRP A 465 -22.83 10.71 25.65
C TRP A 465 -21.35 11.07 25.66
N TRP A 466 -20.54 10.26 26.31
CA TRP A 466 -19.10 10.40 26.40
C TRP A 466 -18.43 9.64 25.27
N ILE A 467 -17.81 10.39 24.34
CA ILE A 467 -17.24 9.84 23.12
C ILE A 467 -15.99 9.01 23.41
N SER A 468 -16.00 7.76 22.98
CA SER A 468 -14.81 6.88 22.93
C SER A 468 -14.10 6.98 21.58
N GLU A 469 -12.89 6.37 21.43
CA GLU A 469 -12.23 6.27 20.11
C GLU A 469 -13.09 5.47 19.12
N THR A 470 -13.77 4.41 19.55
CA THR A 470 -14.72 3.65 18.71
C THR A 470 -15.88 4.51 18.22
N ASP A 471 -16.49 5.29 19.12
CA ASP A 471 -17.55 6.23 18.72
C ASP A 471 -17.04 7.24 17.72
N LEU A 472 -15.84 7.78 17.94
CA LEU A 472 -15.20 8.75 17.04
C LEU A 472 -14.98 8.18 15.64
N ASP A 473 -14.51 6.94 15.54
CA ASP A 473 -14.29 6.27 14.26
C ASP A 473 -15.61 6.07 13.50
N TRP A 474 -16.65 5.64 14.19
CA TRP A 474 -17.96 5.43 13.58
C TRP A 474 -18.65 6.74 13.20
N ILE A 475 -18.52 7.79 14.01
CA ILE A 475 -18.98 9.15 13.66
C ILE A 475 -18.26 9.62 12.41
N THR A 476 -16.96 9.38 12.31
CA THR A 476 -16.14 9.77 11.14
C THR A 476 -16.64 9.08 9.87
N ILE A 477 -16.91 7.77 9.93
CA ILE A 477 -17.51 7.02 8.81
C ILE A 477 -18.88 7.61 8.44
N GLY A 478 -19.72 7.89 9.45
CA GLY A 478 -21.02 8.53 9.23
C GLY A 478 -20.92 9.90 8.56
N CYS A 479 -19.92 10.71 8.92
CA CYS A 479 -19.66 11.99 8.28
C CYS A 479 -19.30 11.86 6.79
N TYR A 480 -18.50 10.85 6.41
CA TYR A 480 -18.22 10.59 5.01
C TYR A 480 -19.49 10.22 4.22
N ILE A 481 -20.34 9.37 4.80
CA ILE A 481 -21.58 8.92 4.15
C ILE A 481 -22.57 10.10 4.01
N LEU A 482 -22.84 10.82 5.10
CA LEU A 482 -23.82 11.91 5.12
C LEU A 482 -23.32 13.15 4.39
N GLY A 483 -22.01 13.40 4.39
CA GLY A 483 -21.39 14.54 3.72
C GLY A 483 -21.44 14.45 2.20
N THR A 484 -21.61 13.26 1.62
CA THR A 484 -21.76 13.00 0.17
C THR A 484 -20.73 13.73 -0.71
N GLY A 485 -19.49 13.88 -0.19
CA GLY A 485 -18.39 14.61 -0.84
C GLY A 485 -18.39 16.14 -0.58
N GLY A 486 -19.55 16.79 -0.52
CA GLY A 486 -19.66 18.23 -0.27
C GLY A 486 -19.29 18.65 1.15
N GLY A 487 -19.43 17.76 2.13
CA GLY A 487 -19.06 18.00 3.53
C GLY A 487 -17.55 18.00 3.82
N GLY A 488 -16.73 17.64 2.84
CA GLY A 488 -15.27 17.53 3.00
C GLY A 488 -14.82 16.27 3.74
N SER A 489 -13.53 16.24 4.09
CA SER A 489 -12.93 15.14 4.83
C SER A 489 -12.94 15.40 6.35
N PRO A 490 -13.54 14.54 7.17
CA PRO A 490 -13.49 14.65 8.62
C PRO A 490 -12.14 14.21 9.21
N TYR A 491 -11.18 13.75 8.41
CA TYR A 491 -9.97 13.07 8.86
C TYR A 491 -9.09 13.91 9.80
N SER A 492 -8.79 15.15 9.43
CA SER A 492 -7.97 16.04 10.25
C SER A 492 -8.64 16.34 11.61
N THR A 493 -9.95 16.60 11.61
CA THR A 493 -10.72 16.81 12.84
C THR A 493 -10.75 15.55 13.70
N MET A 494 -10.94 14.38 13.09
CA MET A 494 -10.88 13.10 13.80
C MET A 494 -9.53 12.89 14.49
N LEU A 495 -8.41 13.16 13.81
CA LEU A 495 -7.07 13.04 14.40
C LEU A 495 -6.89 13.99 15.61
N ARG A 496 -7.39 15.23 15.52
CA ARG A 496 -7.35 16.19 16.63
C ARG A 496 -8.15 15.70 17.84
N VAL A 497 -9.39 15.25 17.62
CA VAL A 497 -10.25 14.71 18.69
C VAL A 497 -9.63 13.46 19.31
N ARG A 498 -9.07 12.55 18.50
CA ARG A 498 -8.34 11.37 18.99
C ARG A 498 -7.14 11.77 19.85
N GLY A 499 -6.40 12.79 19.44
CA GLY A 499 -5.30 13.34 20.23
C GLY A 499 -5.76 13.86 21.60
N ILE A 500 -6.91 14.55 21.66
CA ILE A 500 -7.51 15.01 22.93
C ILE A 500 -7.87 13.81 23.82
N LEU A 501 -8.52 12.78 23.27
CA LEU A 501 -8.90 11.59 24.04
C LEU A 501 -7.67 10.86 24.60
N ARG A 502 -6.63 10.68 23.78
CA ARG A 502 -5.37 10.01 24.18
C ARG A 502 -4.53 10.79 25.16
N SER A 503 -4.66 12.13 25.18
CA SER A 503 -4.01 12.98 26.20
C SER A 503 -4.78 13.06 27.52
N GLY A 504 -5.87 12.28 27.69
CA GLY A 504 -6.69 12.24 28.90
C GLY A 504 -7.81 13.28 28.92
N GLY A 505 -8.00 14.02 27.84
CA GLY A 505 -9.17 14.88 27.66
C GLY A 505 -10.45 14.08 27.41
N SER A 506 -11.59 14.76 27.37
CA SER A 506 -12.88 14.14 27.12
C SER A 506 -13.76 15.00 26.23
N VAL A 507 -14.56 14.34 25.40
CA VAL A 507 -15.57 14.96 24.55
C VAL A 507 -16.93 14.36 24.90
N ARG A 508 -17.94 15.21 25.08
CA ARG A 508 -19.30 14.79 25.40
C ARG A 508 -20.31 15.44 24.49
N VAL A 509 -21.35 14.72 24.20
CA VAL A 509 -22.53 15.20 23.46
C VAL A 509 -23.71 15.28 24.41
N VAL A 510 -24.42 16.40 24.37
CA VAL A 510 -25.61 16.66 25.20
C VAL A 510 -26.77 17.08 24.30
N SER A 511 -28.01 16.86 24.79
CA SER A 511 -29.18 17.42 24.09
C SER A 511 -29.22 18.94 24.27
N PRO A 512 -29.63 19.70 23.23
CA PRO A 512 -29.90 21.13 23.39
C PRO A 512 -30.90 21.45 24.52
N ASP A 513 -31.86 20.53 24.77
CA ASP A 513 -32.87 20.69 25.84
C ASP A 513 -32.28 20.59 27.25
N ASP A 514 -31.08 20.07 27.39
CA ASP A 514 -30.38 19.95 28.68
C ASP A 514 -29.45 21.14 28.95
N LEU A 515 -29.35 22.07 28.02
CA LEU A 515 -28.57 23.30 28.21
C LEU A 515 -29.34 24.29 29.09
N LYS A 516 -28.63 25.00 29.96
CA LYS A 516 -29.21 26.08 30.73
C LYS A 516 -29.54 27.28 29.81
N ASP A 517 -30.56 28.04 30.16
CA ASP A 517 -30.99 29.22 29.38
C ASP A 517 -29.88 30.28 29.23
N ASP A 518 -28.92 30.32 30.14
CA ASP A 518 -27.77 31.22 30.13
C ASP A 518 -26.49 30.59 29.52
N ALA A 519 -26.60 29.36 28.97
CA ALA A 519 -25.46 28.69 28.36
C ALA A 519 -24.95 29.43 27.13
N ARG A 520 -23.63 29.62 27.07
CA ARG A 520 -22.99 30.17 25.85
C ARG A 520 -22.76 29.04 24.87
N VAL A 521 -23.40 29.15 23.71
CA VAL A 521 -23.24 28.19 22.62
C VAL A 521 -22.49 28.84 21.47
N GLY A 522 -21.40 28.23 21.06
CA GLY A 522 -20.66 28.61 19.86
C GLY A 522 -21.08 27.73 18.68
N SER A 523 -21.18 28.31 17.49
CA SER A 523 -21.32 27.56 16.25
C SER A 523 -19.96 27.52 15.55
N GLY A 524 -19.44 26.34 15.34
CA GLY A 524 -18.22 26.10 14.57
C GLY A 524 -18.57 25.45 13.22
N GLY A 525 -17.98 25.92 12.16
CA GLY A 525 -18.13 25.31 10.84
C GLY A 525 -17.19 25.96 9.83
N GLY A 526 -16.64 25.18 8.92
CA GLY A 526 -15.86 25.67 7.79
C GLY A 526 -16.75 25.79 6.55
N ALA A 527 -16.70 26.92 5.87
CA ALA A 527 -17.26 27.07 4.53
C ALA A 527 -16.11 27.12 3.53
N GLY A 528 -16.17 26.28 2.48
CA GLY A 528 -15.13 26.25 1.47
C GLY A 528 -15.17 25.01 0.59
N SER A 529 -14.22 24.92 -0.33
CA SER A 529 -14.04 23.73 -1.17
C SER A 529 -13.45 22.57 -0.36
N PRO A 530 -14.02 21.36 -0.45
CA PRO A 530 -13.43 20.15 0.14
C PRO A 530 -11.96 19.93 -0.28
N THR A 531 -11.62 20.23 -1.54
CA THR A 531 -10.25 20.15 -2.06
C THR A 531 -9.30 21.13 -1.38
N VAL A 532 -9.79 22.32 -0.98
CA VAL A 532 -8.99 23.26 -0.20
C VAL A 532 -8.82 22.75 1.22
N GLY A 533 -9.86 22.17 1.80
CA GLY A 533 -9.82 21.65 3.18
C GLY A 533 -8.86 20.50 3.41
N ILE A 534 -8.58 19.67 2.40
CA ILE A 534 -7.59 18.58 2.51
C ILE A 534 -6.14 19.07 2.34
N GLU A 535 -5.93 20.23 1.75
CA GLU A 535 -4.60 20.82 1.55
C GLU A 535 -4.26 21.88 2.59
N LYS A 536 -5.19 22.76 2.89
CA LYS A 536 -5.01 23.80 3.88
C LYS A 536 -5.70 23.39 5.18
N LEU A 537 -4.94 22.85 6.10
CA LEU A 537 -5.44 22.52 7.43
C LEU A 537 -5.94 23.78 8.14
N SER A 538 -7.03 23.63 8.89
CA SER A 538 -7.53 24.73 9.72
C SER A 538 -6.44 25.12 10.73
N ALA A 539 -6.11 26.40 10.79
CA ALA A 539 -5.30 26.91 11.88
C ALA A 539 -6.05 26.72 13.21
N ASP A 540 -5.34 26.51 14.30
CA ASP A 540 -5.92 26.62 15.62
C ASP A 540 -6.29 28.09 15.84
N GLU A 541 -7.59 28.39 15.96
CA GLU A 541 -8.11 29.68 16.40
C GLU A 541 -8.08 29.76 17.93
#